data_a5db77ad8bb38cbde59bf39943202662
#
_entry.id   a5db77ad8bb38cbde59bf39943202662
#
_cell.length_a   1.000
_cell.length_b   1.000
_cell.length_c   1.000
_cell.angle_alpha   90.00
_cell.angle_beta   90.00
_cell.angle_gamma   90.00
#
_symmetry.space_group_name_H-M   'P 1'
#
loop_
_entity.id
_entity.type
_entity.pdbx_description
1 polymer ?
#
loop_
_entity_poly.entity_id
_entity_poly.type
_entity_poly.pdbx_seq_one_letter_code
_entity_poly.pdbx_strand_id
1 'polypeptide(L)'
;MGKDGKPTTDSKEAFFQGKGLMPLGGEEINSGYKGYGLGMLVELLCGLMSGSNYGPHIRHWHNYSGQIADLGQFFVAIDPARFSPDFSERLQVK
;
A
#
# COMPACT_ATOMS: atom_id res chain seq x y z
N MET A 1 2.34 -11.18 -8.58
CA MET A 1 3.39 -11.09 -9.63
C MET A 1 4.08 -12.42 -9.72
N GLY A 2 4.21 -12.98 -10.91
CA GLY A 2 4.88 -14.26 -11.14
C GLY A 2 6.41 -14.17 -11.00
N LYS A 3 7.07 -15.30 -11.17
CA LYS A 3 8.55 -15.42 -11.08
C LYS A 3 9.31 -14.57 -12.11
N ASP A 4 8.68 -14.30 -13.24
CA ASP A 4 9.22 -13.46 -14.33
C ASP A 4 8.95 -11.96 -14.14
N GLY A 5 8.26 -11.59 -13.05
CA GLY A 5 7.90 -10.22 -12.76
C GLY A 5 6.62 -9.73 -13.44
N LYS A 6 5.91 -10.59 -14.17
CA LYS A 6 4.67 -10.24 -14.86
C LYS A 6 3.42 -10.61 -14.04
N PRO A 7 2.26 -10.07 -14.37
CA PRO A 7 1.00 -10.52 -13.77
C PRO A 7 0.80 -12.02 -13.96
N THR A 8 0.33 -12.70 -12.94
CA THR A 8 -0.04 -14.13 -13.00
C THR A 8 -1.41 -14.35 -12.34
N THR A 9 -2.16 -15.30 -12.87
CA THR A 9 -3.40 -15.80 -12.28
C THR A 9 -3.18 -17.10 -11.50
N ASP A 10 -1.98 -17.67 -11.56
CA ASP A 10 -1.62 -18.85 -10.77
C ASP A 10 -1.30 -18.42 -9.34
N SER A 11 -2.19 -18.78 -8.41
CA SER A 11 -2.04 -18.44 -6.99
C SER A 11 -0.82 -19.12 -6.34
N LYS A 12 -0.48 -20.33 -6.78
CA LYS A 12 0.69 -21.05 -6.26
C LYS A 12 1.98 -20.41 -6.73
N GLU A 13 2.06 -20.04 -7.99
CA GLU A 13 3.21 -19.30 -8.51
C GLU A 13 3.34 -17.95 -7.79
N ALA A 14 2.24 -17.20 -7.66
CA ALA A 14 2.24 -15.89 -7.00
C ALA A 14 2.71 -15.96 -5.55
N PHE A 15 2.28 -17.00 -4.81
CA PHE A 15 2.58 -17.15 -3.38
C PHE A 15 3.98 -17.70 -3.11
N PHE A 16 4.39 -18.75 -3.82
CA PHE A 16 5.65 -19.45 -3.52
C PHE A 16 6.85 -19.01 -4.37
N GLN A 17 6.60 -18.45 -5.54
CA GLN A 17 7.65 -18.08 -6.50
C GLN A 17 7.58 -16.61 -6.92
N GLY A 18 6.55 -15.90 -6.51
CA GLY A 18 6.31 -14.53 -6.89
C GLY A 18 7.28 -13.55 -6.26
N LYS A 19 7.50 -12.43 -6.96
CA LYS A 19 8.38 -11.35 -6.51
C LYS A 19 7.65 -10.28 -5.68
N GLY A 20 6.39 -10.53 -5.30
CA GLY A 20 5.57 -9.64 -4.51
C GLY A 20 4.29 -9.20 -5.22
N LEU A 21 3.60 -8.26 -4.61
CA LEU A 21 2.41 -7.64 -5.19
C LEU A 21 2.81 -6.56 -6.20
N MET A 22 2.01 -6.41 -7.24
CA MET A 22 2.15 -5.27 -8.15
C MET A 22 1.60 -4.01 -7.49
N PRO A 23 2.14 -2.84 -7.85
CA PRO A 23 1.56 -1.58 -7.42
C PRO A 23 0.15 -1.39 -7.99
N LEU A 24 -0.67 -0.56 -7.35
CA LEU A 24 -1.97 -0.15 -7.88
C LEU A 24 -1.78 0.46 -9.29
N GLY A 25 -2.51 -0.04 -10.27
CA GLY A 25 -2.34 0.29 -11.68
C GLY A 25 -1.52 -0.74 -12.47
N GLY A 26 -0.89 -1.72 -11.80
CA GLY A 26 -0.19 -2.84 -12.43
C GLY A 26 1.16 -2.45 -13.03
N GLU A 27 1.37 -2.73 -14.31
CA GLU A 27 2.60 -2.40 -15.03
C GLU A 27 2.76 -0.88 -15.22
N GLU A 28 3.99 -0.43 -15.45
CA GLU A 28 4.30 0.99 -15.64
C GLU A 28 3.49 1.62 -16.77
N ILE A 29 3.33 0.91 -17.87
CA ILE A 29 2.52 1.34 -19.04
C ILE A 29 1.03 1.55 -18.66
N ASN A 30 0.55 0.83 -17.65
CA ASN A 30 -0.82 0.92 -17.12
C ASN A 30 -0.94 1.86 -15.90
N SER A 31 -0.01 2.78 -15.74
CA SER A 31 0.04 3.73 -14.63
C SER A 31 0.44 3.15 -13.27
N GLY A 32 1.15 2.03 -13.22
CA GLY A 32 1.70 1.44 -11.99
C GLY A 32 2.61 2.37 -11.20
N TYR A 33 3.23 3.35 -11.86
CA TYR A 33 4.03 4.39 -11.20
C TYR A 33 3.22 5.22 -10.19
N LYS A 34 1.93 5.42 -10.42
CA LYS A 34 1.04 6.11 -9.47
C LYS A 34 0.84 5.29 -8.19
N GLY A 35 0.61 3.99 -8.36
CA GLY A 35 0.49 3.07 -7.23
C GLY A 35 1.80 2.91 -6.47
N TYR A 36 2.93 2.93 -7.17
CA TYR A 36 4.25 2.97 -6.55
C TYR A 36 4.44 4.21 -5.68
N GLY A 37 4.10 5.39 -6.20
CA GLY A 37 4.14 6.65 -5.45
C GLY A 37 3.22 6.64 -4.23
N LEU A 38 2.01 6.06 -4.36
CA LEU A 38 1.11 5.87 -3.23
C LEU A 38 1.70 4.93 -2.17
N GLY A 39 2.35 3.84 -2.58
CA GLY A 39 3.07 2.95 -1.67
C GLY A 39 4.20 3.66 -0.92
N MET A 40 4.96 4.49 -1.61
CA MET A 40 6.00 5.32 -0.96
C MET A 40 5.42 6.31 0.05
N LEU A 41 4.27 6.92 -0.25
CA LEU A 41 3.58 7.81 0.69
C LEU A 41 3.15 7.05 1.95
N VAL A 42 2.61 5.85 1.80
CA VAL A 42 2.26 4.99 2.95
C VAL A 42 3.50 4.65 3.77
N GLU A 43 4.60 4.29 3.14
CA GLU A 43 5.86 3.99 3.80
C GLU A 43 6.40 5.20 4.58
N LEU A 44 6.33 6.39 4.00
CA LEU A 44 6.71 7.64 4.66
C LEU A 44 5.86 7.90 5.91
N LEU A 45 4.53 7.83 5.77
CA LEU A 45 3.61 8.19 6.85
C LEU A 45 3.57 7.12 7.95
N CYS A 46 3.52 5.84 7.57
CA CYS A 46 3.37 4.74 8.50
C CYS A 46 4.71 4.24 9.08
N GLY A 47 5.76 4.25 8.29
CA GLY A 47 7.09 3.77 8.71
C GLY A 47 7.95 4.89 9.27
N LEU A 48 8.39 5.79 8.39
CA LEU A 48 9.41 6.78 8.74
C LEU A 48 8.92 7.82 9.76
N MET A 49 7.72 8.36 9.59
CA MET A 49 7.19 9.39 10.50
C MET A 49 6.77 8.83 11.86
N SER A 50 6.38 7.57 11.93
CA SER A 50 6.02 6.92 13.20
C SER A 50 7.24 6.44 14.01
N GLY A 51 8.42 6.39 13.39
CA GLY A 51 9.63 5.83 14.00
C GLY A 51 9.62 4.30 14.11
N SER A 52 8.72 3.62 13.40
CA SER A 52 8.62 2.16 13.34
C SER A 52 9.54 1.56 12.27
N ASN A 53 9.55 0.22 12.15
CA ASN A 53 10.27 -0.43 11.07
C ASN A 53 9.73 -0.03 9.70
N TYR A 54 10.60 0.09 8.73
CA TYR A 54 10.28 0.48 7.36
C TYR A 54 11.12 -0.30 6.33
N GLY A 55 10.62 -0.40 5.11
CA GLY A 55 11.31 -0.99 3.97
C GLY A 55 11.94 -2.35 4.27
N PRO A 56 13.27 -2.49 4.07
CA PRO A 56 13.97 -3.77 4.24
C PRO A 56 14.04 -4.24 5.70
N HIS A 57 13.72 -3.37 6.66
CA HIS A 57 13.73 -3.70 8.09
C HIS A 57 12.43 -4.34 8.56
N ILE A 58 11.39 -4.30 7.74
CA ILE A 58 10.14 -5.01 8.02
C ILE A 58 10.36 -6.51 7.85
N ARG A 59 10.03 -7.29 8.89
CA ARG A 59 10.13 -8.74 8.79
C ARG A 59 9.24 -9.30 7.69
N HIS A 60 9.67 -10.37 7.07
CA HIS A 60 8.85 -11.09 6.10
C HIS A 60 7.57 -11.62 6.77
N TRP A 61 6.42 -11.37 6.19
CA TRP A 61 5.12 -11.79 6.73
C TRP A 61 4.95 -13.31 6.83
N HIS A 62 5.70 -14.09 6.03
CA HIS A 62 5.76 -15.55 6.12
C HIS A 62 6.67 -16.06 7.25
N ASN A 63 7.54 -15.23 7.79
CA ASN A 63 8.56 -15.68 8.72
C ASN A 63 8.15 -15.34 10.15
N TYR A 64 7.42 -16.25 10.77
CA TYR A 64 7.07 -16.18 12.19
C TYR A 64 8.27 -16.50 13.08
N SER A 65 9.31 -15.70 12.98
CA SER A 65 10.52 -15.84 13.80
C SER A 65 10.36 -15.37 15.26
N GLY A 66 9.13 -15.08 15.69
CA GLY A 66 8.89 -14.52 17.02
C GLY A 66 9.25 -13.03 17.16
N GLN A 67 9.76 -12.40 16.11
CA GLN A 67 10.06 -10.98 16.12
C GLN A 67 8.79 -10.16 15.97
N ILE A 68 8.69 -9.12 16.79
CA ILE A 68 7.63 -8.10 16.65
C ILE A 68 7.82 -7.39 15.32
N ALA A 69 6.74 -7.21 14.58
CA ALA A 69 6.80 -6.56 13.27
C ALA A 69 7.11 -5.05 13.39
N ASP A 70 6.68 -4.43 14.49
CA ASP A 70 6.86 -3.00 14.77
C ASP A 70 6.42 -2.14 13.58
N LEU A 71 5.15 -2.24 13.22
CA LEU A 71 4.55 -1.54 12.08
C LEU A 71 3.83 -0.29 12.57
N GLY A 72 4.15 0.84 11.96
CA GLY A 72 3.43 2.08 12.19
C GLY A 72 2.11 2.13 11.43
N GLN A 73 1.21 2.97 11.92
CA GLN A 73 -0.08 3.25 11.32
C GLN A 73 -0.32 4.75 11.27
N PHE A 74 -1.00 5.21 10.24
CA PHE A 74 -1.35 6.60 10.05
C PHE A 74 -2.86 6.72 9.86
N PHE A 75 -3.50 7.58 10.66
CA PHE A 75 -4.92 7.83 10.62
C PHE A 75 -5.19 9.31 10.37
N VAL A 76 -6.16 9.60 9.51
CA VAL A 76 -6.62 10.96 9.22
C VAL A 76 -8.14 11.01 9.38
N ALA A 77 -8.62 11.96 10.17
CA ALA A 77 -10.02 12.30 10.24
C ALA A 77 -10.21 13.72 9.71
N ILE A 78 -11.11 13.88 8.75
CA ILE A 78 -11.41 15.16 8.11
C ILE A 78 -12.88 15.47 8.32
N ASP A 79 -13.17 16.65 8.92
CA ASP A 79 -14.52 17.18 8.96
C ASP A 79 -14.80 17.99 7.69
N PRO A 80 -15.57 17.45 6.73
CA PRO A 80 -15.78 18.11 5.46
C PRO A 80 -16.56 19.41 5.58
N ALA A 81 -17.38 19.57 6.63
CA ALA A 81 -18.16 20.78 6.84
C ALA A 81 -17.28 22.02 7.14
N ARG A 82 -16.03 21.80 7.56
CA ARG A 82 -15.05 22.88 7.75
C ARG A 82 -14.48 23.42 6.43
N PHE A 83 -14.63 22.65 5.34
CA PHE A 83 -14.15 23.03 4.02
C PHE A 83 -15.29 23.55 3.13
N SER A 84 -16.43 22.85 3.12
CA SER A 84 -17.59 23.21 2.31
C SER A 84 -18.88 22.82 3.05
N PRO A 85 -19.73 23.80 3.41
CA PRO A 85 -21.01 23.51 4.09
C PRO A 85 -21.94 22.63 3.26
N ASP A 86 -21.83 22.69 1.92
CA ASP A 86 -22.63 21.94 0.95
C ASP A 86 -21.96 20.64 0.47
N PHE A 87 -20.94 20.15 1.19
CA PHE A 87 -20.20 18.94 0.82
C PHE A 87 -21.11 17.73 0.59
N SER A 88 -22.06 17.50 1.50
CA SER A 88 -22.96 16.35 1.41
C SER A 88 -23.86 16.39 0.17
N GLU A 89 -24.32 17.58 -0.22
CA GLU A 89 -25.11 17.77 -1.43
C GLU A 89 -24.29 17.52 -2.68
N ARG A 90 -23.09 18.08 -2.74
CA ARG A 90 -22.15 17.89 -3.85
C ARG A 90 -21.74 16.43 -4.05
N LEU A 91 -21.57 15.68 -2.95
CA LEU A 91 -21.20 14.26 -3.01
C LEU A 91 -22.32 13.41 -3.63
N GLN A 92 -23.58 13.81 -3.51
CA GLN A 92 -24.74 13.08 -4.02
C GLN A 92 -25.03 13.37 -5.51
N VAL A 93 -24.42 14.37 -6.08
CA VAL A 93 -24.55 14.68 -7.52
C VAL A 93 -23.79 13.62 -8.30
N LYS A 94 -24.53 12.76 -9.02
CA LYS A 94 -23.99 11.74 -9.91
C LYS A 94 -23.77 12.30 -11.31
#